data_2c9c87840fc59e5388be36f7132694f8
#
_entry.id   2c9c87840fc59e5388be36f7132694f8
#
_cell.length_a   1.000
_cell.length_b   1.000
_cell.length_c   1.000
_cell.angle_alpha   90.00
_cell.angle_beta   90.00
_cell.angle_gamma   90.00
#
_symmetry.space_group_name_H-M   'P 1'
#
loop_
_entity.id
_entity.type
_entity.pdbx_description
1 polymer ?
#
loop_
_entity_poly.entity_id
_entity_poly.type
_entity_poly.pdbx_seq_one_letter_code
_entity_poly.pdbx_strand_id
1 'polypeptide(L)'
;MLVVGAGHNGLVAALCAARAGLRVLVVERASVIGGATRTEYPFAKAPELPHSTGAYLLGLMPPELLQQLELEIPVMRRDPHYFLPREQQGYLLFGSDLAELERQFVQFFSRADFEAHLRLQTELTALREDIAPTWLCQPYSIEETAERYVRPALREAFVQLCRGSVGSYLERFGFKSDLVKAMYAVTDGFSGLYGSYDTPGTGMNFLIHNMCRLPGSDGTWMIVEGGMGTAARVLADALARHG
;
A
#
# COMPACT_ATOMS: atom_id res chain seq x y z
N MET A 1 7.44 12.78 27.60
CA MET A 1 6.54 11.71 27.09
C MET A 1 7.32 10.40 27.05
N LEU A 2 6.72 9.27 27.45
CA LEU A 2 7.31 7.95 27.31
C LEU A 2 6.59 7.20 26.17
N VAL A 3 7.35 6.68 25.20
CA VAL A 3 6.85 5.84 24.11
C VAL A 3 7.41 4.44 24.30
N VAL A 4 6.53 3.45 24.40
CA VAL A 4 6.90 2.04 24.57
C VAL A 4 6.80 1.33 23.22
N GLY A 5 7.94 0.92 22.68
CA GLY A 5 8.10 0.31 21.37
C GLY A 5 8.61 1.27 20.32
N ALA A 6 9.74 0.92 19.68
CA ALA A 6 10.36 1.65 18.57
C ALA A 6 9.97 1.05 17.22
N GLY A 7 8.71 0.62 17.07
CA GLY A 7 8.10 0.34 15.76
C GLY A 7 7.80 1.63 15.01
N HIS A 8 7.49 1.55 13.71
CA HIS A 8 7.24 2.73 12.87
C HIS A 8 6.19 3.68 13.47
N ASN A 9 5.08 3.18 14.04
CA ASN A 9 4.06 4.02 14.67
C ASN A 9 4.58 4.74 15.92
N GLY A 10 5.33 4.02 16.77
CA GLY A 10 5.95 4.61 17.97
C GLY A 10 6.97 5.68 17.63
N LEU A 11 7.80 5.44 16.59
CA LEU A 11 8.80 6.40 16.13
C LEU A 11 8.14 7.66 15.52
N VAL A 12 7.08 7.51 14.72
CA VAL A 12 6.32 8.65 14.19
C VAL A 12 5.71 9.46 15.32
N ALA A 13 5.04 8.81 16.29
CA ALA A 13 4.43 9.49 17.44
C ALA A 13 5.49 10.21 18.28
N ALA A 14 6.64 9.58 18.52
CA ALA A 14 7.76 10.16 19.23
C ALA A 14 8.30 11.41 18.52
N LEU A 15 8.51 11.33 17.21
CA LEU A 15 9.02 12.44 16.41
C LEU A 15 8.01 13.62 16.37
N CYS A 16 6.72 13.35 16.19
CA CYS A 16 5.68 14.37 16.29
C CYS A 16 5.71 15.09 17.67
N ALA A 17 5.82 14.32 18.74
CA ALA A 17 5.88 14.89 20.08
C ALA A 17 7.15 15.71 20.34
N ALA A 18 8.31 15.25 19.88
CA ALA A 18 9.57 15.96 19.99
C ALA A 18 9.55 17.28 19.20
N ARG A 19 9.02 17.28 17.97
CA ARG A 19 8.82 18.49 17.17
C ARG A 19 7.83 19.47 17.79
N ALA A 20 6.89 18.98 18.59
CA ALA A 20 6.01 19.83 19.41
C ALA A 20 6.68 20.35 20.70
N GLY A 21 7.98 20.14 20.89
CA GLY A 21 8.75 20.62 22.05
C GLY A 21 8.66 19.76 23.30
N LEU A 22 8.12 18.53 23.21
CA LEU A 22 8.05 17.63 24.34
C LEU A 22 9.37 16.87 24.50
N ARG A 23 9.80 16.67 25.76
CA ARG A 23 10.88 15.71 26.06
C ARG A 23 10.36 14.28 25.89
N VAL A 24 10.98 13.51 25.01
CA VAL A 24 10.53 12.16 24.64
C VAL A 24 11.60 11.14 25.01
N LEU A 25 11.15 10.02 25.60
CA LEU A 25 11.93 8.81 25.79
C LEU A 25 11.23 7.67 25.06
N VAL A 26 11.95 7.00 24.16
CA VAL A 26 11.49 5.77 23.50
C VAL A 26 12.22 4.59 24.09
N VAL A 27 11.47 3.55 24.49
CA VAL A 27 12.03 2.29 24.98
C VAL A 27 11.63 1.15 24.06
N GLU A 28 12.60 0.30 23.70
CA GLU A 28 12.39 -0.87 22.85
C GLU A 28 12.95 -2.11 23.53
N ARG A 29 12.19 -3.20 23.46
CA ARG A 29 12.60 -4.48 24.07
C ARG A 29 13.63 -5.22 23.23
N ALA A 30 13.51 -5.12 21.90
CA ALA A 30 14.39 -5.81 20.98
C ALA A 30 15.71 -5.04 20.80
N SER A 31 16.75 -5.74 20.34
CA SER A 31 18.03 -5.12 19.98
C SER A 31 17.97 -4.35 18.65
N VAL A 32 16.89 -4.52 17.87
CA VAL A 32 16.68 -3.88 16.59
C VAL A 32 15.35 -3.12 16.62
N ILE A 33 15.39 -1.85 16.24
CA ILE A 33 14.20 -0.99 16.10
C ILE A 33 13.42 -1.32 14.81
N GLY A 34 12.20 -0.80 14.72
CA GLY A 34 11.38 -0.89 13.51
C GLY A 34 10.12 -1.74 13.68
N GLY A 35 10.06 -2.64 14.63
CA GLY A 35 8.91 -3.52 14.80
C GLY A 35 8.65 -4.34 13.53
N ALA A 36 7.48 -4.20 12.92
CA ALA A 36 7.15 -4.87 11.66
C ALA A 36 7.96 -4.37 10.45
N THR A 37 8.58 -3.18 10.53
CA THR A 37 9.40 -2.60 9.45
C THR A 37 10.90 -2.85 9.61
N ARG A 38 11.30 -3.75 10.50
CA ARG A 38 12.72 -4.06 10.69
C ARG A 38 13.28 -4.89 9.54
N THR A 39 14.57 -4.74 9.29
CA THR A 39 15.37 -5.59 8.39
C THR A 39 16.33 -6.41 9.26
N GLU A 40 16.34 -7.70 9.05
CA GLU A 40 17.13 -8.68 9.82
C GLU A 40 17.98 -9.53 8.87
N TYR A 41 18.83 -10.38 9.42
CA TYR A 41 19.70 -11.32 8.69
C TYR A 41 19.38 -12.75 9.14
N PRO A 42 18.20 -13.30 8.75
CA PRO A 42 17.69 -14.55 9.32
C PRO A 42 18.29 -15.82 8.72
N PHE A 43 19.08 -15.71 7.66
CA PHE A 43 19.53 -16.87 6.89
C PHE A 43 20.91 -17.34 7.33
N ALA A 44 20.99 -18.46 8.06
CA ALA A 44 22.28 -19.03 8.51
C ALA A 44 23.24 -19.39 7.34
N LYS A 45 22.69 -19.73 6.16
CA LYS A 45 23.48 -20.05 4.94
C LYS A 45 23.86 -18.83 4.11
N ALA A 46 23.32 -17.68 4.41
CA ALA A 46 23.57 -16.40 3.74
C ALA A 46 23.50 -15.26 4.77
N PRO A 47 24.47 -15.21 5.71
CA PRO A 47 24.41 -14.31 6.87
C PRO A 47 24.47 -12.81 6.50
N GLU A 48 24.96 -12.47 5.31
CA GLU A 48 24.96 -11.10 4.79
C GLU A 48 23.68 -10.72 4.04
N LEU A 49 22.74 -11.65 3.83
CA LEU A 49 21.53 -11.35 3.07
C LEU A 49 20.49 -10.68 3.97
N PRO A 50 20.23 -9.36 3.80
CA PRO A 50 19.21 -8.67 4.56
C PRO A 50 17.82 -9.08 4.10
N HIS A 51 16.89 -9.18 5.04
CA HIS A 51 15.49 -9.49 4.75
C HIS A 51 14.55 -8.66 5.63
N SER A 52 13.55 -8.06 5.02
CA SER A 52 12.48 -7.37 5.73
C SER A 52 11.45 -8.40 6.19
N THR A 53 11.50 -8.75 7.48
CA THR A 53 10.81 -9.94 8.02
C THR A 53 9.32 -9.74 8.30
N GLY A 54 8.85 -8.50 8.40
CA GLY A 54 7.44 -8.17 8.55
C GLY A 54 6.90 -7.45 7.32
N ALA A 55 6.89 -6.13 7.32
CA ALA A 55 6.56 -5.36 6.13
C ALA A 55 7.72 -5.40 5.12
N TYR A 56 7.42 -5.61 3.85
CA TYR A 56 8.42 -5.73 2.79
C TYR A 56 8.39 -4.58 1.78
N LEU A 57 7.34 -3.75 1.81
CA LEU A 57 7.15 -2.60 0.92
C LEU A 57 6.61 -1.41 1.70
N LEU A 58 6.91 -0.21 1.19
CA LEU A 58 6.34 1.06 1.67
C LEU A 58 5.23 1.50 0.72
N GLY A 59 4.00 1.65 1.24
CA GLY A 59 2.86 2.02 0.40
C GLY A 59 1.93 3.05 1.04
N LEU A 60 1.69 2.93 2.33
CA LEU A 60 0.61 3.66 2.98
C LEU A 60 1.07 4.88 3.80
N MET A 61 2.37 5.17 3.84
CA MET A 61 2.85 6.39 4.50
C MET A 61 2.49 7.61 3.65
N PRO A 62 1.66 8.55 4.15
CA PRO A 62 1.25 9.69 3.37
C PRO A 62 2.45 10.60 3.05
N PRO A 63 2.60 11.08 1.81
CA PRO A 63 3.67 12.03 1.45
C PRO A 63 3.59 13.32 2.25
N GLU A 64 2.39 13.75 2.64
CA GLU A 64 2.18 14.93 3.51
C GLU A 64 2.80 14.73 4.90
N LEU A 65 2.77 13.50 5.43
CA LEU A 65 3.42 13.19 6.71
C LEU A 65 4.94 13.26 6.58
N LEU A 66 5.50 12.71 5.48
CA LEU A 66 6.92 12.82 5.19
C LEU A 66 7.37 14.29 5.12
N GLN A 67 6.59 15.12 4.42
CA GLN A 67 6.83 16.55 4.31
C GLN A 67 6.74 17.26 5.66
N GLN A 68 5.70 16.99 6.46
CA GLN A 68 5.53 17.57 7.80
C GLN A 68 6.68 17.22 8.74
N LEU A 69 7.19 16.00 8.64
CA LEU A 69 8.28 15.51 9.48
C LEU A 69 9.66 15.77 8.90
N GLU A 70 9.74 16.40 7.70
CA GLU A 70 11.00 16.66 6.97
C GLU A 70 11.84 15.39 6.78
N LEU A 71 11.16 14.31 6.36
CA LEU A 71 11.76 12.99 6.15
C LEU A 71 11.91 12.68 4.67
N GLU A 72 13.05 12.10 4.33
CA GLU A 72 13.30 11.50 3.03
C GLU A 72 13.64 10.02 3.23
N ILE A 73 12.77 9.14 2.76
CA ILE A 73 12.99 7.70 2.77
C ILE A 73 13.36 7.30 1.34
N PRO A 74 14.55 6.72 1.12
CA PRO A 74 14.96 6.31 -0.22
C PRO A 74 14.12 5.14 -0.70
N VAL A 75 13.40 5.36 -1.81
CA VAL A 75 12.48 4.36 -2.36
C VAL A 75 12.71 4.18 -3.86
N MET A 76 12.51 2.94 -4.32
CA MET A 76 12.50 2.58 -5.74
C MET A 76 11.13 2.05 -6.14
N ARG A 77 10.66 2.44 -7.33
CA ARG A 77 9.49 1.82 -7.96
C ARG A 77 9.84 0.40 -8.40
N ARG A 78 8.93 -0.53 -8.14
CA ARG A 78 8.98 -1.87 -8.76
C ARG A 78 8.41 -1.77 -10.18
N ASP A 79 9.21 -2.13 -11.18
CA ASP A 79 8.76 -2.16 -12.56
C ASP A 79 9.45 -3.32 -13.32
N PRO A 80 8.77 -4.40 -13.64
CA PRO A 80 7.35 -4.65 -13.34
C PRO A 80 7.08 -4.85 -11.84
N HIS A 81 5.89 -4.46 -11.41
CA HIS A 81 5.51 -4.51 -9.99
C HIS A 81 4.75 -5.79 -9.61
N TYR A 82 4.26 -6.54 -10.59
CA TYR A 82 3.56 -7.78 -10.36
C TYR A 82 3.86 -8.82 -11.44
N PHE A 83 4.00 -10.08 -11.01
CA PHE A 83 4.21 -11.24 -11.87
C PHE A 83 3.08 -12.24 -11.67
N LEU A 84 2.31 -12.53 -12.70
CA LEU A 84 1.21 -13.49 -12.70
C LEU A 84 1.60 -14.70 -13.56
N PRO A 85 2.06 -15.82 -12.97
CA PRO A 85 2.35 -17.04 -13.71
C PRO A 85 1.05 -17.73 -14.15
N ARG A 86 1.12 -18.45 -15.28
CA ARG A 86 0.05 -19.30 -15.80
C ARG A 86 0.50 -20.76 -15.84
N GLU A 87 -0.41 -21.67 -15.52
CA GLU A 87 -0.10 -23.09 -15.38
C GLU A 87 0.42 -23.72 -16.68
N GLN A 88 -0.17 -23.40 -17.83
CA GLN A 88 0.09 -24.11 -19.09
C GLN A 88 1.10 -23.45 -20.02
N GLN A 89 1.30 -22.17 -19.97
CA GLN A 89 2.36 -21.41 -20.67
C GLN A 89 2.18 -19.90 -20.47
N GLY A 90 3.30 -19.18 -20.35
CA GLY A 90 3.33 -17.75 -20.29
C GLY A 90 3.08 -17.17 -18.88
N TYR A 91 3.16 -15.88 -18.82
CA TYR A 91 2.98 -15.08 -17.61
C TYR A 91 2.54 -13.68 -18.01
N LEU A 92 1.97 -12.95 -17.07
CA LEU A 92 1.69 -11.55 -17.23
C LEU A 92 2.60 -10.75 -16.27
N LEU A 93 3.27 -9.75 -16.81
CA LEU A 93 4.02 -8.75 -16.04
C LEU A 93 3.25 -7.45 -16.02
N PHE A 94 2.84 -7.03 -14.83
CA PHE A 94 2.25 -5.72 -14.65
C PHE A 94 3.37 -4.70 -14.42
N GLY A 95 3.52 -3.76 -15.33
CA GLY A 95 4.52 -2.71 -15.30
C GLY A 95 3.99 -1.39 -15.83
N SER A 96 4.89 -0.42 -15.97
CA SER A 96 4.56 0.91 -16.48
C SER A 96 4.43 0.97 -18.00
N ASP A 97 4.97 -0.01 -18.72
CA ASP A 97 4.82 -0.10 -20.18
C ASP A 97 3.42 -0.57 -20.53
N LEU A 98 2.54 0.39 -20.83
CA LEU A 98 1.15 0.13 -21.15
C LEU A 98 0.98 -0.64 -22.47
N ALA A 99 1.86 -0.43 -23.46
CA ALA A 99 1.79 -1.14 -24.73
C ALA A 99 2.14 -2.62 -24.56
N GLU A 100 3.16 -2.91 -23.77
CA GLU A 100 3.53 -4.28 -23.43
C GLU A 100 2.44 -4.96 -22.58
N LEU A 101 1.85 -4.24 -21.64
CA LEU A 101 0.74 -4.75 -20.84
C LEU A 101 -0.49 -5.08 -21.70
N GLU A 102 -0.86 -4.18 -22.64
CA GLU A 102 -1.93 -4.43 -23.61
C GLU A 102 -1.65 -5.68 -24.43
N ARG A 103 -0.43 -5.79 -24.97
CA ARG A 103 -0.02 -6.94 -25.76
C ARG A 103 -0.20 -8.25 -24.99
N GLN A 104 0.23 -8.29 -23.74
CA GLN A 104 0.12 -9.46 -22.87
C GLN A 104 -1.35 -9.79 -22.52
N PHE A 105 -2.16 -8.79 -22.17
CA PHE A 105 -3.59 -8.99 -21.92
C PHE A 105 -4.30 -9.60 -23.15
N VAL A 106 -4.08 -9.04 -24.33
CA VAL A 106 -4.68 -9.53 -25.58
C VAL A 106 -4.20 -10.93 -25.92
N GLN A 107 -2.92 -11.22 -25.66
CA GLN A 107 -2.33 -12.54 -25.94
C GLN A 107 -2.83 -13.63 -24.98
N PHE A 108 -2.94 -13.31 -23.68
CA PHE A 108 -3.17 -14.33 -22.65
C PHE A 108 -4.60 -14.37 -22.12
N PHE A 109 -5.35 -13.29 -22.29
CA PHE A 109 -6.73 -13.16 -21.82
C PHE A 109 -7.62 -12.62 -22.94
N SER A 110 -7.98 -11.35 -22.89
CA SER A 110 -8.76 -10.70 -23.94
C SER A 110 -8.55 -9.17 -23.96
N ARG A 111 -8.89 -8.56 -25.09
CA ARG A 111 -8.99 -7.10 -25.20
C ARG A 111 -10.01 -6.54 -24.20
N ALA A 112 -11.12 -7.24 -23.97
CA ALA A 112 -12.14 -6.82 -23.03
C ALA A 112 -11.59 -6.79 -21.57
N ASP A 113 -10.71 -7.72 -21.21
CA ASP A 113 -10.04 -7.70 -19.90
C ASP A 113 -9.07 -6.52 -19.78
N PHE A 114 -8.34 -6.18 -20.85
CA PHE A 114 -7.50 -4.99 -20.86
C PHE A 114 -8.29 -3.70 -20.68
N GLU A 115 -9.40 -3.56 -21.41
CA GLU A 115 -10.29 -2.40 -21.27
C GLU A 115 -10.92 -2.32 -19.87
N ALA A 116 -11.27 -3.47 -19.27
CA ALA A 116 -11.75 -3.55 -17.90
C ALA A 116 -10.65 -3.11 -16.90
N HIS A 117 -9.41 -3.55 -17.11
CA HIS A 117 -8.25 -3.09 -16.36
C HIS A 117 -8.09 -1.57 -16.40
N LEU A 118 -8.16 -0.96 -17.58
CA LEU A 118 -8.04 0.50 -17.71
C LEU A 118 -9.16 1.25 -16.96
N ARG A 119 -10.41 0.76 -17.05
CA ARG A 119 -11.52 1.36 -16.30
C ARG A 119 -11.32 1.25 -14.78
N LEU A 120 -10.87 0.09 -14.32
CA LEU A 120 -10.54 -0.14 -12.91
C LEU A 120 -9.45 0.83 -12.43
N GLN A 121 -8.34 0.94 -13.16
CA GLN A 121 -7.23 1.83 -12.81
C GLN A 121 -7.66 3.31 -12.79
N THR A 122 -8.50 3.72 -13.74
CA THR A 122 -9.04 5.08 -13.79
C THR A 122 -9.89 5.38 -12.54
N GLU A 123 -10.78 4.46 -12.16
CA GLU A 123 -11.63 4.64 -10.97
C GLU A 123 -10.80 4.64 -9.67
N LEU A 124 -9.85 3.71 -9.54
CA LEU A 124 -8.96 3.66 -8.36
C LEU A 124 -8.09 4.92 -8.24
N THR A 125 -7.58 5.45 -9.35
CA THR A 125 -6.81 6.70 -9.35
C THR A 125 -7.67 7.86 -8.88
N ALA A 126 -8.89 7.97 -9.39
CA ALA A 126 -9.82 9.01 -8.97
C ALA A 126 -10.17 8.91 -7.48
N LEU A 127 -10.45 7.71 -6.96
CA LEU A 127 -10.71 7.50 -5.53
C LEU A 127 -9.48 7.83 -4.67
N ARG A 128 -8.28 7.46 -5.12
CA ARG A 128 -7.02 7.77 -4.43
C ARG A 128 -6.82 9.28 -4.26
N GLU A 129 -7.11 10.04 -5.30
CA GLU A 129 -7.06 11.51 -5.26
C GLU A 129 -8.10 12.08 -4.30
N ASP A 130 -9.33 11.60 -4.40
CA ASP A 130 -10.47 12.09 -3.64
C ASP A 130 -10.30 11.89 -2.14
N ILE A 131 -9.85 10.69 -1.70
CA ILE A 131 -9.69 10.38 -0.27
C ILE A 131 -8.32 10.78 0.30
N ALA A 132 -7.39 11.27 -0.51
CA ALA A 132 -6.08 11.71 -0.05
C ALA A 132 -6.12 12.66 1.16
N PRO A 133 -7.00 13.66 1.24
CA PRO A 133 -7.07 14.57 2.39
C PRO A 133 -7.49 13.90 3.70
N THR A 134 -8.06 12.69 3.66
CA THR A 134 -8.57 12.00 4.85
C THR A 134 -7.48 11.30 5.67
N TRP A 135 -6.28 11.12 5.13
CA TRP A 135 -5.24 10.29 5.73
C TRP A 135 -4.63 10.84 7.01
N LEU A 136 -4.62 12.15 7.19
CA LEU A 136 -4.04 12.85 8.35
C LEU A 136 -5.09 13.62 9.16
N CYS A 137 -6.35 13.32 9.01
CA CYS A 137 -7.41 13.92 9.79
C CYS A 137 -8.13 12.90 10.69
N GLN A 138 -9.01 13.40 11.55
CA GLN A 138 -9.89 12.53 12.33
C GLN A 138 -10.78 11.71 11.37
N PRO A 139 -10.90 10.38 11.56
CA PRO A 139 -11.73 9.55 10.70
C PRO A 139 -13.20 9.96 10.73
N TYR A 140 -13.82 9.98 9.57
CA TYR A 140 -15.27 10.09 9.37
C TYR A 140 -15.88 8.71 9.11
N SER A 141 -17.22 8.61 9.17
CA SER A 141 -17.92 7.44 8.64
C SER A 141 -17.68 7.29 7.14
N ILE A 142 -17.93 6.10 6.60
CA ILE A 142 -17.78 5.84 5.15
C ILE A 142 -18.66 6.80 4.36
N GLU A 143 -19.93 7.00 4.80
CA GLU A 143 -20.90 7.87 4.16
C GLU A 143 -20.48 9.33 4.21
N GLU A 144 -20.03 9.81 5.36
CA GLU A 144 -19.52 11.18 5.48
C GLU A 144 -18.25 11.41 4.65
N THR A 145 -17.36 10.40 4.58
CA THR A 145 -16.18 10.45 3.72
C THR A 145 -16.59 10.56 2.25
N ALA A 146 -17.57 9.74 1.83
CA ALA A 146 -18.11 9.77 0.47
C ALA A 146 -18.70 11.14 0.12
N GLU A 147 -19.50 11.71 1.04
CA GLU A 147 -20.15 13.00 0.80
C GLU A 147 -19.17 14.17 0.74
N ARG A 148 -18.18 14.19 1.64
CA ARG A 148 -17.26 15.32 1.81
C ARG A 148 -16.11 15.34 0.81
N TYR A 149 -15.60 14.16 0.43
CA TYR A 149 -14.34 14.06 -0.30
C TYR A 149 -14.49 13.38 -1.66
N VAL A 150 -15.38 12.38 -1.79
CA VAL A 150 -15.51 11.63 -3.03
C VAL A 150 -16.37 12.40 -4.04
N ARG A 151 -15.85 12.52 -5.27
CA ARG A 151 -16.61 13.14 -6.37
C ARG A 151 -17.98 12.48 -6.56
N PRO A 152 -19.03 13.24 -6.87
CA PRO A 152 -20.41 12.73 -6.88
C PRO A 152 -20.60 11.45 -7.68
N ALA A 153 -19.95 11.33 -8.84
CA ALA A 153 -20.07 10.16 -9.71
C ALA A 153 -19.54 8.84 -9.10
N LEU A 154 -18.67 8.91 -8.08
CA LEU A 154 -18.04 7.74 -7.46
C LEU A 154 -18.52 7.47 -6.03
N ARG A 155 -19.39 8.28 -5.44
CA ARG A 155 -19.82 8.15 -4.04
C ARG A 155 -20.44 6.79 -3.76
N GLU A 156 -21.39 6.36 -4.59
CA GLU A 156 -22.03 5.06 -4.44
C GLU A 156 -21.04 3.91 -4.58
N ALA A 157 -20.19 3.95 -5.61
CA ALA A 157 -19.14 2.97 -5.84
C ALA A 157 -18.17 2.86 -4.66
N PHE A 158 -17.77 4.00 -4.08
CA PHE A 158 -16.91 4.06 -2.89
C PHE A 158 -17.56 3.40 -1.68
N VAL A 159 -18.83 3.74 -1.37
CA VAL A 159 -19.55 3.14 -0.24
C VAL A 159 -19.73 1.64 -0.44
N GLN A 160 -20.12 1.21 -1.64
CA GLN A 160 -20.26 -0.22 -1.97
C GLN A 160 -18.93 -0.96 -1.85
N LEU A 161 -17.82 -0.36 -2.33
CA LEU A 161 -16.48 -0.93 -2.20
C LEU A 161 -16.08 -1.08 -0.73
N CYS A 162 -16.26 -0.05 0.08
CA CYS A 162 -15.88 -0.08 1.49
C CYS A 162 -16.66 -1.09 2.33
N ARG A 163 -17.94 -1.31 2.02
CA ARG A 163 -18.81 -2.22 2.77
C ARG A 163 -18.90 -3.63 2.18
N GLY A 164 -18.69 -3.75 0.90
CA GLY A 164 -18.84 -4.98 0.14
C GLY A 164 -17.61 -5.84 0.08
N SER A 165 -17.67 -6.82 -0.80
CA SER A 165 -16.54 -7.69 -1.15
C SER A 165 -15.76 -7.16 -2.34
N VAL A 166 -14.48 -7.55 -2.44
CA VAL A 166 -13.67 -7.28 -3.63
C VAL A 166 -14.29 -7.90 -4.87
N GLY A 167 -14.93 -9.06 -4.73
CA GLY A 167 -15.64 -9.73 -5.82
C GLY A 167 -16.75 -8.87 -6.40
N SER A 168 -17.67 -8.40 -5.55
CA SER A 168 -18.78 -7.55 -6.00
C SER A 168 -18.30 -6.26 -6.68
N TYR A 169 -17.16 -5.73 -6.24
CA TYR A 169 -16.55 -4.56 -6.87
C TYR A 169 -15.96 -4.88 -8.25
N LEU A 170 -15.18 -5.96 -8.38
CA LEU A 170 -14.54 -6.35 -9.64
C LEU A 170 -15.55 -6.76 -10.71
N GLU A 171 -16.66 -7.37 -10.34
CA GLU A 171 -17.72 -7.76 -11.29
C GLU A 171 -18.31 -6.55 -12.06
N ARG A 172 -18.27 -5.34 -11.48
CA ARG A 172 -18.74 -4.10 -12.13
C ARG A 172 -17.96 -3.77 -13.41
N PHE A 173 -16.70 -4.22 -13.52
CA PHE A 173 -15.84 -3.92 -14.68
C PHE A 173 -15.99 -4.92 -15.80
N GLY A 174 -16.65 -6.06 -15.58
CA GLY A 174 -16.96 -7.04 -16.60
C GLY A 174 -15.75 -7.83 -17.10
N PHE A 175 -14.77 -8.08 -16.23
CA PHE A 175 -13.66 -8.98 -16.54
C PHE A 175 -14.17 -10.34 -16.97
N LYS A 176 -13.57 -10.89 -18.03
CA LYS A 176 -13.90 -12.21 -18.59
C LYS A 176 -13.03 -13.32 -18.00
N SER A 177 -11.80 -12.99 -17.60
CA SER A 177 -10.86 -13.94 -17.03
C SER A 177 -10.97 -13.98 -15.52
N ASP A 178 -11.31 -15.17 -14.97
CA ASP A 178 -11.30 -15.41 -13.52
C ASP A 178 -9.88 -15.30 -12.94
N LEU A 179 -8.85 -15.60 -13.72
CA LEU A 179 -7.47 -15.47 -13.27
C LEU A 179 -7.09 -13.98 -13.05
N VAL A 180 -7.55 -13.07 -13.89
CA VAL A 180 -7.34 -11.63 -13.71
C VAL A 180 -8.09 -11.14 -12.47
N LYS A 181 -9.35 -11.55 -12.28
CA LYS A 181 -10.11 -11.23 -11.06
C LYS A 181 -9.44 -11.79 -9.81
N ALA A 182 -8.99 -13.04 -9.86
CA ALA A 182 -8.29 -13.68 -8.75
C ALA A 182 -6.99 -12.95 -8.39
N MET A 183 -6.22 -12.49 -9.38
CA MET A 183 -5.02 -11.71 -9.14
C MET A 183 -5.31 -10.46 -8.29
N TYR A 184 -6.26 -9.64 -8.70
CA TYR A 184 -6.64 -8.45 -7.94
C TYR A 184 -7.16 -8.79 -6.54
N ALA A 185 -8.02 -9.81 -6.45
CA ALA A 185 -8.62 -10.18 -5.18
C ALA A 185 -7.60 -10.75 -4.19
N VAL A 186 -6.72 -11.65 -4.65
CA VAL A 186 -5.71 -12.30 -3.79
C VAL A 186 -4.66 -11.30 -3.33
N THR A 187 -4.18 -10.44 -4.25
CA THR A 187 -3.11 -9.50 -3.96
C THR A 187 -3.56 -8.40 -3.02
N ASP A 188 -4.70 -7.80 -3.29
CA ASP A 188 -5.12 -6.55 -2.66
C ASP A 188 -6.40 -6.71 -1.84
N GLY A 189 -7.33 -7.60 -2.23
CA GLY A 189 -8.64 -7.70 -1.59
C GLY A 189 -8.61 -8.40 -0.24
N PHE A 190 -8.00 -9.58 -0.16
CA PHE A 190 -7.97 -10.35 1.09
C PHE A 190 -6.57 -10.71 1.58
N SER A 191 -5.53 -10.07 1.01
CA SER A 191 -4.17 -10.16 1.54
C SER A 191 -4.14 -9.67 2.99
N GLY A 192 -3.64 -10.53 3.89
CA GLY A 192 -3.57 -10.23 5.32
C GLY A 192 -4.90 -10.32 6.07
N LEU A 193 -6.02 -10.64 5.39
CA LEU A 193 -7.32 -10.88 6.00
C LEU A 193 -7.71 -12.36 5.97
N TYR A 194 -8.49 -12.78 6.95
CA TYR A 194 -9.16 -14.07 6.93
C TYR A 194 -10.49 -13.93 6.15
N GLY A 195 -10.39 -13.91 4.84
CA GLY A 195 -11.52 -13.68 3.94
C GLY A 195 -11.35 -14.36 2.59
N SER A 196 -12.35 -14.19 1.73
CA SER A 196 -12.42 -14.73 0.38
C SER A 196 -12.96 -13.66 -0.59
N TYR A 197 -13.07 -14.04 -1.85
CA TYR A 197 -13.57 -13.18 -2.93
C TYR A 197 -14.91 -12.48 -2.59
N ASP A 198 -15.82 -13.19 -1.91
CA ASP A 198 -17.16 -12.70 -1.59
C ASP A 198 -17.33 -12.21 -0.15
N THR A 199 -16.26 -12.21 0.65
CA THR A 199 -16.36 -11.77 2.05
C THR A 199 -16.49 -10.26 2.14
N PRO A 200 -17.54 -9.71 2.81
CA PRO A 200 -17.66 -8.28 3.06
C PRO A 200 -16.44 -7.69 3.79
N GLY A 201 -16.06 -6.47 3.44
CA GLY A 201 -14.87 -5.79 3.98
C GLY A 201 -13.60 -6.02 3.17
N THR A 202 -13.52 -7.05 2.32
CA THR A 202 -12.38 -7.26 1.42
C THR A 202 -12.27 -6.15 0.37
N GLY A 203 -13.38 -5.51 0.02
CA GLY A 203 -13.38 -4.33 -0.84
C GLY A 203 -12.66 -3.13 -0.22
N MET A 204 -12.83 -2.88 1.09
CA MET A 204 -12.08 -1.84 1.80
C MET A 204 -10.59 -2.16 1.80
N ASN A 205 -10.21 -3.40 2.06
CA ASN A 205 -8.80 -3.83 2.02
C ASN A 205 -8.21 -3.62 0.62
N PHE A 206 -8.95 -3.98 -0.43
CA PHE A 206 -8.57 -3.75 -1.82
C PHE A 206 -8.34 -2.25 -2.10
N LEU A 207 -9.27 -1.39 -1.66
CA LEU A 207 -9.11 0.06 -1.79
C LEU A 207 -7.81 0.54 -1.13
N ILE A 208 -7.58 0.16 0.13
CA ILE A 208 -6.41 0.61 0.89
C ILE A 208 -5.09 0.16 0.23
N HIS A 209 -5.03 -1.06 -0.29
CA HIS A 209 -3.84 -1.56 -0.98
C HIS A 209 -3.50 -0.79 -2.27
N ASN A 210 -4.48 -0.09 -2.85
CA ASN A 210 -4.31 0.72 -4.06
C ASN A 210 -4.08 2.22 -3.77
N MET A 211 -3.86 2.60 -2.49
CA MET A 211 -3.78 4.01 -2.08
C MET A 211 -2.35 4.54 -1.92
N CYS A 212 -1.33 3.89 -2.47
CA CYS A 212 0.02 4.44 -2.43
C CYS A 212 0.10 5.76 -3.20
N ARG A 213 0.58 6.82 -2.53
CA ARG A 213 0.73 8.17 -3.10
C ARG A 213 2.16 8.70 -3.03
N LEU A 214 3.12 7.84 -2.76
CA LEU A 214 4.53 8.23 -2.81
C LEU A 214 4.89 8.70 -4.23
N PRO A 215 5.78 9.70 -4.37
CA PRO A 215 6.18 10.20 -5.68
C PRO A 215 6.63 9.09 -6.63
N GLY A 216 6.08 9.05 -7.83
CA GLY A 216 6.36 8.03 -8.85
C GLY A 216 5.75 6.65 -8.60
N SER A 217 4.91 6.49 -7.59
CA SER A 217 4.31 5.17 -7.23
C SER A 217 3.18 4.74 -8.17
N ASP A 218 2.35 5.68 -8.64
CA ASP A 218 1.11 5.43 -9.39
C ASP A 218 0.22 4.35 -8.73
N GLY A 219 0.09 4.42 -7.40
CA GLY A 219 -0.66 3.45 -6.61
C GLY A 219 0.13 2.20 -6.21
N THR A 220 1.29 1.96 -6.80
CA THR A 220 2.13 0.78 -6.55
C THR A 220 3.02 1.00 -5.32
N TRP A 221 3.08 0.01 -4.46
CA TRP A 221 3.95 0.04 -3.29
C TRP A 221 5.42 -0.03 -3.69
N MET A 222 6.26 0.74 -3.00
CA MET A 222 7.66 0.97 -3.31
C MET A 222 8.58 0.06 -2.50
N ILE A 223 9.74 -0.27 -3.07
CA ILE A 223 10.85 -0.89 -2.32
C ILE A 223 11.60 0.21 -1.58
N VAL A 224 11.89 -0.01 -0.30
CA VAL A 224 12.80 0.86 0.46
C VAL A 224 14.24 0.38 0.24
N GLU A 225 15.12 1.26 -0.19
CA GLU A 225 16.54 0.94 -0.39
C GLU A 225 17.19 0.54 0.94
N GLY A 226 17.87 -0.59 0.95
CA GLY A 226 18.42 -1.19 2.17
C GLY A 226 17.41 -1.89 3.07
N GLY A 227 16.18 -2.09 2.56
CA GLY A 227 15.08 -2.77 3.27
C GLY A 227 14.26 -1.84 4.17
N MET A 228 13.13 -2.35 4.65
CA MET A 228 12.18 -1.57 5.45
C MET A 228 12.78 -0.98 6.74
N GLY A 229 13.83 -1.59 7.29
CA GLY A 229 14.56 -1.06 8.44
C GLY A 229 15.17 0.32 8.19
N THR A 230 15.42 0.69 6.94
CA THR A 230 15.88 2.05 6.58
C THR A 230 14.84 3.10 6.94
N ALA A 231 13.55 2.84 6.70
CA ALA A 231 12.48 3.76 7.11
C ALA A 231 12.47 3.97 8.63
N ALA A 232 12.65 2.91 9.41
CA ALA A 232 12.73 3.01 10.87
C ALA A 232 13.98 3.81 11.32
N ARG A 233 15.14 3.60 10.68
CA ARG A 233 16.37 4.37 10.97
C ARG A 233 16.19 5.85 10.65
N VAL A 234 15.63 6.20 9.50
CA VAL A 234 15.35 7.60 9.12
C VAL A 234 14.48 8.29 10.18
N LEU A 235 13.45 7.61 10.67
CA LEU A 235 12.61 8.13 11.75
C LEU A 235 13.38 8.31 13.07
N ALA A 236 14.19 7.32 13.45
CA ALA A 236 14.97 7.37 14.69
C ALA A 236 16.06 8.46 14.62
N ASP A 237 16.75 8.59 13.49
CA ASP A 237 17.76 9.62 13.28
C ASP A 237 17.16 11.02 13.28
N ALA A 238 15.96 11.18 12.72
CA ALA A 238 15.21 12.43 12.81
C ALA A 238 14.83 12.76 14.24
N LEU A 239 14.34 11.77 15.00
CA LEU A 239 14.01 11.95 16.42
C LEU A 239 15.24 12.35 17.24
N ALA A 240 16.40 11.74 17.01
CA ALA A 240 17.64 12.05 17.74
C ALA A 240 18.13 13.50 17.51
N ARG A 241 17.76 14.13 16.37
CA ARG A 241 18.08 15.56 16.12
C ARG A 241 17.24 16.53 16.93
N HIS A 242 16.18 16.08 17.56
CA HIS A 242 15.30 16.91 18.40
C HIS A 242 15.53 16.72 19.91
N GLY A 243 16.59 16.00 20.32
CA GLY A 243 16.99 15.80 21.70
C GLY A 243 16.49 14.52 22.28
#